data_8430023c04bbf686f5f573c357d48943
#
_entry.id   8430023c04bbf686f5f573c357d48943
#
_cell.length_a   1.000
_cell.length_b   1.000
_cell.length_c   1.000
_cell.angle_alpha   90.00
_cell.angle_beta   90.00
_cell.angle_gamma   90.00
#
_symmetry.space_group_name_H-M   'P 1'
#
loop_
_entity.id
_entity.type
_entity.pdbx_description
1 polymer ?
#
loop_
_entity_poly.entity_id
_entity_poly.type
_entity_poly.pdbx_seq_one_letter_code
_entity_poly.pdbx_strand_id
1 'polypeptide(L)'
;TGKGSMVVDMVEGAFSFISGEVAKTGPDAMQLKTPVVTMGIRGTTVAGKAAVEGNENSFTLLQDSDGGVGQISVSNDGGTQVLSQVGATTVVSSFQSAPPSPIILSAAQIQANYGTALNVLPPTPAVAPQPQSAPEPEVEQEESQEEVSEDETSEEEVSEEGEEGPGDD
;
A
#
# COMPACT_ATOMS: atom_id res chain seq x y z
N THR A 1 -18.86 -12.97 23.75
CA THR A 1 -18.06 -12.15 22.83
C THR A 1 -18.77 -12.08 21.49
N GLY A 2 -19.68 -11.10 21.33
CA GLY A 2 -20.40 -10.89 20.09
C GLY A 2 -19.47 -10.33 19.00
N LYS A 3 -19.39 -11.00 17.84
CA LYS A 3 -18.83 -10.39 16.65
C LYS A 3 -19.85 -9.38 16.14
N GLY A 4 -19.58 -8.09 16.33
CA GLY A 4 -20.39 -7.02 15.78
C GLY A 4 -20.16 -6.94 14.26
N SER A 5 -21.23 -6.70 13.51
CA SER A 5 -21.13 -6.30 12.10
C SER A 5 -21.95 -5.02 11.89
N MET A 6 -21.46 -4.15 11.02
CA MET A 6 -22.12 -2.89 10.69
C MET A 6 -22.18 -2.75 9.16
N VAL A 7 -23.36 -2.42 8.67
CA VAL A 7 -23.59 -2.11 7.26
C VAL A 7 -24.16 -0.70 7.16
N VAL A 8 -23.56 0.13 6.33
CA VAL A 8 -23.98 1.49 6.06
C VAL A 8 -24.30 1.61 4.56
N ASP A 9 -25.45 2.15 4.24
CA ASP A 9 -25.84 2.42 2.85
C ASP A 9 -25.69 3.92 2.56
N MET A 10 -24.94 4.25 1.51
CA MET A 10 -24.69 5.61 1.03
C MET A 10 -25.14 5.74 -0.41
N VAL A 11 -26.14 6.53 -0.65
CA VAL A 11 -26.72 6.70 -2.00
C VAL A 11 -25.98 7.77 -2.78
N GLU A 12 -25.76 8.94 -2.19
CA GLU A 12 -25.11 10.07 -2.84
C GLU A 12 -24.50 11.02 -1.80
N GLY A 13 -23.38 11.64 -2.16
CA GLY A 13 -22.70 12.65 -1.37
C GLY A 13 -21.27 12.29 -1.00
N ALA A 14 -20.56 13.28 -0.44
CA ALA A 14 -19.26 13.07 0.16
C ALA A 14 -19.42 12.55 1.58
N PHE A 15 -18.57 11.62 1.96
CA PHE A 15 -18.55 11.02 3.29
C PHE A 15 -17.13 10.85 3.80
N SER A 16 -17.04 10.80 5.12
CA SER A 16 -15.84 10.33 5.81
C SER A 16 -16.26 9.65 7.10
N PHE A 17 -15.59 8.59 7.47
CA PHE A 17 -15.80 7.95 8.76
C PHE A 17 -14.56 7.15 9.19
N ILE A 18 -14.51 6.91 10.49
CA ILE A 18 -13.52 6.07 11.15
C ILE A 18 -14.18 4.75 11.45
N SER A 19 -13.58 3.65 11.02
CA SER A 19 -14.16 2.32 11.16
C SER A 19 -14.22 1.80 12.60
N GLY A 20 -13.49 2.40 13.53
CA GLY A 20 -13.48 2.04 14.94
C GLY A 20 -13.08 0.58 15.23
N GLU A 21 -13.33 0.15 16.45
CA GLU A 21 -12.98 -1.20 16.93
C GLU A 21 -13.78 -2.32 16.24
N VAL A 22 -14.99 -2.03 15.73
CA VAL A 22 -15.83 -3.04 15.07
C VAL A 22 -15.13 -3.59 13.84
N ALA A 23 -14.50 -2.75 13.03
CA ALA A 23 -13.78 -3.17 11.82
C ALA A 23 -12.51 -3.99 12.11
N LYS A 24 -12.02 -3.97 13.35
CA LYS A 24 -10.88 -4.80 13.78
C LYS A 24 -11.30 -6.23 14.14
N THR A 25 -12.59 -6.51 14.28
CA THR A 25 -13.08 -7.83 14.71
C THR A 25 -13.11 -8.87 13.59
N GLY A 26 -13.05 -8.45 12.32
CA GLY A 26 -13.03 -9.34 11.17
C GLY A 26 -13.01 -8.62 9.82
N PRO A 27 -12.73 -9.33 8.73
CA PRO A 27 -12.59 -8.74 7.40
C PRO A 27 -13.87 -8.06 6.86
N ASP A 28 -15.04 -8.54 7.27
CA ASP A 28 -16.33 -8.05 6.79
C ASP A 28 -17.17 -7.46 7.92
N ALA A 29 -16.54 -7.12 9.05
CA ALA A 29 -17.22 -6.59 10.21
C ALA A 29 -17.84 -5.21 9.95
N MET A 30 -17.28 -4.44 9.02
CA MET A 30 -17.83 -3.17 8.59
C MET A 30 -17.93 -3.09 7.08
N GLN A 31 -19.12 -2.82 6.58
CA GLN A 31 -19.38 -2.68 5.15
C GLN A 31 -20.06 -1.35 4.86
N LEU A 32 -19.62 -0.69 3.80
CA LEU A 32 -20.31 0.44 3.20
C LEU A 32 -20.80 0.04 1.81
N LYS A 33 -22.07 0.25 1.54
CA LYS A 33 -22.69 0.02 0.25
C LYS A 33 -22.98 1.34 -0.45
N THR A 34 -22.63 1.42 -1.72
CA THR A 34 -22.99 2.50 -2.61
C THR A 34 -23.70 1.93 -3.85
N PRO A 35 -24.25 2.77 -4.73
CA PRO A 35 -24.90 2.27 -5.96
C PRO A 35 -23.99 1.44 -6.87
N VAL A 36 -22.67 1.65 -6.83
CA VAL A 36 -21.73 1.01 -7.76
C VAL A 36 -20.75 0.03 -7.11
N VAL A 37 -20.61 0.02 -5.78
CA VAL A 37 -19.71 -0.92 -5.08
C VAL A 37 -20.21 -1.25 -3.68
N THR A 38 -19.74 -2.39 -3.18
CA THR A 38 -19.72 -2.71 -1.74
C THR A 38 -18.29 -2.62 -1.25
N MET A 39 -18.06 -1.86 -0.20
CA MET A 39 -16.75 -1.66 0.39
C MET A 39 -16.68 -2.37 1.75
N GLY A 40 -15.71 -3.27 1.91
CA GLY A 40 -15.34 -3.86 3.19
C GLY A 40 -14.21 -3.06 3.83
N ILE A 41 -14.35 -2.70 5.12
CA ILE A 41 -13.43 -1.81 5.81
C ILE A 41 -12.84 -2.53 7.00
N ARG A 42 -11.52 -2.45 7.11
CA ARG A 42 -10.75 -3.07 8.19
C ARG A 42 -9.80 -2.07 8.82
N GLY A 43 -10.19 -1.56 10.00
CA GLY A 43 -9.34 -0.78 10.88
C GLY A 43 -8.66 0.43 10.20
N THR A 44 -9.45 1.32 9.59
CA THR A 44 -8.91 2.51 8.92
C THR A 44 -9.96 3.61 8.81
N THR A 45 -9.48 4.83 8.62
CA THR A 45 -10.31 5.96 8.23
C THR A 45 -10.51 5.97 6.72
N VAL A 46 -11.72 6.24 6.28
CA VAL A 46 -12.12 6.29 4.87
C VAL A 46 -12.76 7.62 4.55
N ALA A 47 -12.40 8.19 3.42
CA ALA A 47 -13.14 9.29 2.78
C ALA A 47 -13.57 8.88 1.38
N GLY A 48 -14.68 9.39 0.92
CA GLY A 48 -15.16 9.06 -0.40
C GLY A 48 -16.28 9.97 -0.87
N LYS A 49 -16.68 9.72 -2.10
CA LYS A 49 -17.84 10.33 -2.72
C LYS A 49 -18.66 9.22 -3.37
N ALA A 50 -19.91 9.10 -2.97
CA ALA A 50 -20.87 8.23 -3.60
C ALA A 50 -21.72 9.02 -4.62
N ALA A 51 -22.08 8.39 -5.71
CA ALA A 51 -22.99 8.93 -6.71
C ALA A 51 -23.75 7.78 -7.39
N VAL A 52 -24.82 8.11 -8.07
CA VAL A 52 -25.58 7.14 -8.86
C VAL A 52 -24.73 6.54 -9.98
N GLU A 53 -25.08 5.34 -10.44
CA GLU A 53 -24.41 4.68 -11.55
C GLU A 53 -24.29 5.58 -12.78
N GLY A 54 -23.13 5.55 -13.43
CA GLY A 54 -22.76 6.44 -14.53
C GLY A 54 -21.96 7.67 -14.09
N ASN A 55 -21.97 8.01 -12.80
CA ASN A 55 -21.16 9.09 -12.22
C ASN A 55 -19.97 8.54 -11.43
N GLU A 56 -18.98 9.38 -11.19
CA GLU A 56 -17.78 9.00 -10.47
C GLU A 56 -18.06 8.81 -8.97
N ASN A 57 -17.78 7.61 -8.49
CA ASN A 57 -17.69 7.26 -7.08
C ASN A 57 -16.22 7.10 -6.73
N SER A 58 -15.74 7.77 -5.71
CA SER A 58 -14.33 7.71 -5.32
C SER A 58 -14.19 7.25 -3.87
N PHE A 59 -13.20 6.43 -3.62
CA PHE A 59 -12.94 5.83 -2.30
C PHE A 59 -11.46 5.92 -1.98
N THR A 60 -11.13 6.57 -0.87
CA THR A 60 -9.76 6.85 -0.45
C THR A 60 -9.51 6.30 0.93
N LEU A 61 -8.43 5.54 1.07
CA LEU A 61 -7.93 5.07 2.36
C LEU A 61 -7.12 6.16 3.03
N LEU A 62 -7.46 6.46 4.27
CA LEU A 62 -6.76 7.43 5.12
C LEU A 62 -6.12 6.73 6.32
N GLN A 63 -5.20 7.43 6.96
CA GLN A 63 -4.61 6.98 8.21
C GLN A 63 -5.60 7.22 9.36
N ASP A 64 -5.63 6.30 10.30
CA ASP A 64 -6.39 6.48 11.55
C ASP A 64 -5.72 7.50 12.48
N SER A 65 -6.50 8.00 13.43
CA SER A 65 -6.01 8.97 14.42
C SER A 65 -4.93 8.41 15.35
N ASP A 66 -4.83 7.09 15.47
CA ASP A 66 -3.77 6.39 16.21
C ASP A 66 -2.50 6.13 15.38
N GLY A 67 -2.47 6.59 14.13
CA GLY A 67 -1.38 6.37 13.18
C GLY A 67 -1.47 5.03 12.45
N GLY A 68 -2.44 4.19 12.75
CA GLY A 68 -2.68 2.93 12.08
C GLY A 68 -3.13 3.12 10.63
N VAL A 69 -2.79 2.15 9.81
CA VAL A 69 -3.26 2.05 8.42
C VAL A 69 -3.87 0.67 8.24
N GLY A 70 -5.15 0.64 8.00
CA GLY A 70 -5.86 -0.61 7.75
C GLY A 70 -5.96 -0.93 6.27
N GLN A 71 -7.08 -1.52 5.89
CA GLN A 71 -7.32 -1.96 4.52
C GLN A 71 -8.79 -1.74 4.16
N ILE A 72 -9.04 -1.39 2.92
CA ILE A 72 -10.38 -1.42 2.33
C ILE A 72 -10.40 -2.30 1.09
N SER A 73 -11.46 -3.07 0.94
CA SER A 73 -11.77 -3.83 -0.28
C SER A 73 -12.97 -3.21 -0.97
N VAL A 74 -12.80 -2.82 -2.22
CA VAL A 74 -13.86 -2.22 -3.06
C VAL A 74 -14.28 -3.27 -4.08
N SER A 75 -15.51 -3.73 -4.01
CA SER A 75 -16.03 -4.86 -4.79
C SER A 75 -17.32 -4.52 -5.51
N ASN A 76 -17.45 -5.00 -6.74
CA ASN A 76 -18.69 -5.00 -7.50
C ASN A 76 -18.77 -6.25 -8.41
N ASP A 77 -19.74 -6.33 -9.30
CA ASP A 77 -19.87 -7.47 -10.23
C ASP A 77 -18.69 -7.62 -11.20
N GLY A 78 -17.96 -6.52 -11.47
CA GLY A 78 -16.79 -6.55 -12.34
C GLY A 78 -15.52 -7.06 -11.65
N GLY A 79 -15.44 -7.02 -10.32
CA GLY A 79 -14.27 -7.48 -9.58
C GLY A 79 -14.06 -6.82 -8.22
N THR A 80 -12.88 -7.03 -7.67
CA THR A 80 -12.48 -6.49 -6.36
C THR A 80 -11.13 -5.83 -6.46
N GLN A 81 -11.02 -4.64 -5.86
CA GLN A 81 -9.76 -3.91 -5.68
C GLN A 81 -9.50 -3.69 -4.19
N VAL A 82 -8.26 -3.92 -3.78
CA VAL A 82 -7.84 -3.73 -2.38
C VAL A 82 -6.94 -2.50 -2.28
N LEU A 83 -7.23 -1.64 -1.31
CA LEU A 83 -6.44 -0.47 -0.96
C LEU A 83 -5.82 -0.69 0.43
N SER A 84 -4.50 -0.52 0.56
CA SER A 84 -3.75 -0.77 1.80
C SER A 84 -2.68 0.28 2.09
N GLN A 85 -2.67 1.38 1.34
CA GLN A 85 -1.73 2.50 1.54
C GLN A 85 -2.50 3.79 1.78
N VAL A 86 -1.96 4.67 2.61
CA VAL A 86 -2.53 6.00 2.84
C VAL A 86 -2.59 6.78 1.53
N GLY A 87 -3.73 7.38 1.24
CA GLY A 87 -3.98 8.10 0.00
C GLY A 87 -4.36 7.22 -1.18
N ALA A 88 -4.31 5.89 -1.05
CA ALA A 88 -4.76 4.99 -2.10
C ALA A 88 -6.24 5.24 -2.40
N THR A 89 -6.51 5.54 -3.65
CA THR A 89 -7.83 5.97 -4.15
C THR A 89 -8.19 5.19 -5.40
N THR A 90 -9.40 4.64 -5.44
CA THR A 90 -9.99 4.09 -6.65
C THR A 90 -11.26 4.87 -7.02
N VAL A 91 -11.52 4.98 -8.32
CA VAL A 91 -12.70 5.69 -8.85
C VAL A 91 -13.50 4.72 -9.70
N VAL A 92 -14.78 4.57 -9.39
CA VAL A 92 -15.68 3.61 -10.03
C VAL A 92 -16.96 4.33 -10.47
N SER A 93 -17.37 4.12 -11.70
CA SER A 93 -18.60 4.73 -12.24
C SER A 93 -19.70 3.72 -12.58
N SER A 94 -19.35 2.44 -12.64
CA SER A 94 -20.30 1.38 -13.00
C SER A 94 -20.20 0.18 -12.07
N PHE A 95 -21.34 -0.39 -11.75
CA PHE A 95 -21.44 -1.62 -10.96
C PHE A 95 -20.85 -2.85 -11.69
N GLN A 96 -20.83 -2.85 -13.02
CA GLN A 96 -20.33 -3.97 -13.82
C GLN A 96 -18.85 -3.85 -14.21
N SER A 97 -18.25 -2.67 -14.06
CA SER A 97 -16.83 -2.45 -14.37
C SER A 97 -15.97 -2.69 -13.15
N ALA A 98 -14.96 -3.55 -13.27
CA ALA A 98 -14.03 -3.81 -12.19
C ALA A 98 -13.41 -2.50 -11.67
N PRO A 99 -13.32 -2.30 -10.34
CA PRO A 99 -12.63 -1.16 -9.79
C PRO A 99 -11.19 -1.11 -10.30
N PRO A 100 -10.71 0.03 -10.85
CA PRO A 100 -9.36 0.14 -11.38
C PRO A 100 -8.30 0.10 -10.28
N SER A 101 -7.04 -0.15 -10.67
CA SER A 101 -5.90 -0.07 -9.76
C SER A 101 -5.85 1.29 -9.08
N PRO A 102 -5.57 1.34 -7.77
CA PRO A 102 -5.58 2.59 -7.03
C PRO A 102 -4.45 3.52 -7.45
N ILE A 103 -4.74 4.80 -7.42
CA ILE A 103 -3.75 5.88 -7.48
C ILE A 103 -3.51 6.43 -6.08
N ILE A 104 -2.35 6.99 -5.83
CA ILE A 104 -2.05 7.61 -4.54
C ILE A 104 -2.28 9.12 -4.64
N LEU A 105 -3.24 9.63 -3.88
CA LEU A 105 -3.49 11.05 -3.76
C LEU A 105 -2.61 11.68 -2.67
N SER A 106 -2.10 12.86 -2.93
CA SER A 106 -1.41 13.66 -1.93
C SER A 106 -2.40 14.22 -0.89
N ALA A 107 -1.89 14.62 0.28
CA ALA A 107 -2.71 15.23 1.32
C ALA A 107 -3.48 16.47 0.82
N ALA A 108 -2.87 17.28 -0.06
CA ALA A 108 -3.51 18.45 -0.65
C ALA A 108 -4.69 18.06 -1.58
N GLN A 109 -4.54 17.00 -2.36
CA GLN A 109 -5.61 16.49 -3.23
C GLN A 109 -6.75 15.88 -2.41
N ILE A 110 -6.43 15.15 -1.34
CA ILE A 110 -7.41 14.60 -0.41
C ILE A 110 -8.21 15.74 0.23
N GLN A 111 -7.53 16.77 0.71
CA GLN A 111 -8.19 17.95 1.29
C GLN A 111 -9.06 18.69 0.26
N ALA A 112 -8.61 18.82 -0.98
CA ALA A 112 -9.41 19.45 -2.04
C ALA A 112 -10.66 18.64 -2.38
N ASN A 113 -10.56 17.32 -2.42
CA ASN A 113 -11.66 16.45 -2.82
C ASN A 113 -12.69 16.19 -1.70
N TYR A 114 -12.20 16.09 -0.45
CA TYR A 114 -13.01 15.62 0.69
C TYR A 114 -12.99 16.56 1.89
N GLY A 115 -12.37 17.73 1.80
CA GLY A 115 -12.17 18.63 2.93
C GLY A 115 -13.40 18.94 3.75
N THR A 116 -14.55 19.12 3.10
CA THR A 116 -15.84 19.34 3.79
C THR A 116 -16.25 18.13 4.64
N ALA A 117 -16.06 16.92 4.11
CA ALA A 117 -16.38 15.69 4.85
C ALA A 117 -15.34 15.39 5.93
N LEU A 118 -14.07 15.74 5.71
CA LEU A 118 -12.99 15.53 6.67
C LEU A 118 -13.07 16.46 7.88
N ASN A 119 -13.62 17.65 7.73
CA ASN A 119 -13.76 18.62 8.82
C ASN A 119 -14.69 18.15 9.97
N VAL A 120 -15.45 17.09 9.77
CA VAL A 120 -16.29 16.47 10.81
C VAL A 120 -15.56 15.36 11.58
N LEU A 121 -14.37 14.96 11.12
CA LEU A 121 -13.55 13.96 11.80
C LEU A 121 -12.74 14.60 12.95
N PRO A 122 -12.44 13.85 14.01
CA PRO A 122 -11.45 14.28 15.00
C PRO A 122 -10.11 14.55 14.32
N PRO A 123 -9.35 15.57 14.76
CA PRO A 123 -8.04 15.85 14.17
C PRO A 123 -7.12 14.64 14.32
N THR A 124 -6.54 14.21 13.20
CA THR A 124 -5.47 13.21 13.25
C THR A 124 -4.23 13.84 13.89
N PRO A 125 -3.50 13.12 14.76
CA PRO A 125 -2.20 13.60 15.22
C PRO A 125 -1.34 13.94 14.01
N ALA A 126 -0.75 15.14 14.01
CA ALA A 126 0.21 15.50 12.97
C ALA A 126 1.33 14.44 12.97
N VAL A 127 1.46 13.72 11.86
CA VAL A 127 2.62 12.86 11.66
C VAL A 127 3.83 13.78 11.69
N ALA A 128 4.67 13.62 12.72
CA ALA A 128 5.95 14.29 12.75
C ALA A 128 6.67 13.99 11.42
N PRO A 129 7.24 14.99 10.73
CA PRO A 129 7.96 14.75 9.50
C PRO A 129 9.01 13.67 9.81
N GLN A 130 8.92 12.55 9.10
CA GLN A 130 9.96 11.53 9.18
C GLN A 130 11.26 12.23 8.80
N PRO A 131 12.34 12.09 9.59
CA PRO A 131 13.62 12.62 9.18
C PRO A 131 13.92 12.03 7.81
N GLN A 132 14.01 12.90 6.82
CA GLN A 132 14.57 12.52 5.52
C GLN A 132 15.93 11.93 5.83
N SER A 133 16.15 10.67 5.50
CA SER A 133 17.46 10.06 5.53
C SER A 133 18.40 11.01 4.82
N ALA A 134 19.34 11.57 5.55
CA ALA A 134 20.42 12.34 4.98
C ALA A 134 21.10 11.48 3.90
N PRO A 135 21.47 12.04 2.75
CA PRO A 135 22.25 11.29 1.78
C PRO A 135 23.47 10.73 2.50
N GLU A 136 23.68 9.43 2.38
CA GLU A 136 24.90 8.78 2.83
C GLU A 136 26.09 9.52 2.23
N PRO A 137 27.11 9.89 3.00
CA PRO A 137 28.31 10.47 2.44
C PRO A 137 28.93 9.44 1.49
N GLU A 138 29.11 9.88 0.24
CA GLU A 138 29.95 9.17 -0.72
C GLU A 138 31.31 8.91 -0.05
N VAL A 139 31.62 7.65 0.18
CA VAL A 139 32.95 7.22 0.55
C VAL A 139 33.82 7.45 -0.67
N GLU A 140 34.59 8.54 -0.65
CA GLU A 140 35.75 8.72 -1.49
C GLU A 140 36.66 7.50 -1.28
N GLN A 141 36.79 6.69 -2.30
CA GLN A 141 37.84 5.67 -2.39
C GLN A 141 39.16 6.41 -2.56
N GLU A 142 39.88 6.61 -1.47
CA GLU A 142 41.30 6.88 -1.55
C GLU A 142 42.00 5.65 -2.13
N GLU A 143 42.46 5.80 -3.37
CA GLU A 143 43.51 4.97 -3.96
C GLU A 143 44.77 5.07 -3.11
N SER A 144 45.01 4.12 -2.28
CA SER A 144 46.36 3.87 -1.78
C SER A 144 47.09 2.96 -2.75
N GLN A 145 47.90 3.60 -3.55
CA GLN A 145 49.02 2.97 -4.20
C GLN A 145 49.98 2.49 -3.12
N GLU A 146 50.17 1.21 -3.00
CA GLU A 146 51.36 0.64 -2.34
C GLU A 146 52.10 -0.26 -3.32
N GLU A 147 53.28 0.16 -3.44
CA GLU A 147 54.37 -0.28 -4.29
C GLU A 147 54.66 -1.78 -4.22
N VAL A 148 55.07 -2.20 -5.37
CA VAL A 148 55.76 -3.43 -5.74
C VAL A 148 56.99 -3.66 -4.85
N SER A 149 57.14 -4.84 -4.30
CA SER A 149 58.44 -5.44 -4.05
C SER A 149 58.44 -6.87 -4.51
N GLU A 150 59.20 -7.06 -5.55
CA GLU A 150 59.71 -8.33 -6.04
C GLU A 150 60.42 -9.08 -4.92
N ASP A 151 60.19 -10.37 -4.84
CA ASP A 151 61.29 -11.30 -4.59
C ASP A 151 60.97 -12.71 -5.10
N GLU A 152 61.99 -13.24 -5.66
CA GLU A 152 62.13 -14.42 -6.48
C GLU A 152 61.99 -15.74 -5.71
N THR A 153 61.94 -16.73 -6.57
CA THR A 153 62.48 -18.12 -6.47
C THR A 153 61.49 -19.17 -6.05
N SER A 154 61.34 -20.06 -6.87
CA SER A 154 61.94 -21.25 -7.47
C SER A 154 61.04 -22.47 -7.31
N GLU A 155 60.88 -23.12 -8.44
CA GLU A 155 61.11 -24.56 -8.72
C GLU A 155 60.38 -25.56 -7.80
N GLU A 156 59.77 -26.52 -8.26
CA GLU A 156 59.98 -27.70 -9.10
C GLU A 156 58.67 -28.49 -9.19
N GLU A 157 58.36 -28.83 -10.39
CA GLU A 157 58.39 -30.17 -10.98
C GLU A 157 57.38 -31.25 -10.48
N VAL A 158 56.82 -31.79 -11.51
CA VAL A 158 56.69 -33.19 -11.93
C VAL A 158 55.33 -33.84 -11.75
N SER A 159 54.76 -34.08 -12.95
CA SER A 159 54.21 -35.35 -13.52
C SER A 159 53.20 -36.12 -12.63
N GLU A 160 52.35 -36.83 -13.11
CA GLU A 160 52.10 -37.69 -14.26
C GLU A 160 50.66 -38.18 -14.24
N GLU A 161 50.14 -38.29 -15.39
CA GLU A 161 49.49 -39.43 -16.01
C GLU A 161 48.38 -40.23 -15.31
N GLY A 162 47.46 -40.54 -16.14
CA GLY A 162 46.68 -41.77 -16.08
C GLY A 162 45.22 -41.55 -16.25
N GLU A 163 44.70 -41.54 -17.40
CA GLU A 163 44.33 -42.64 -18.31
C GLU A 163 42.94 -43.20 -18.07
N GLU A 164 42.22 -43.12 -19.13
CA GLU A 164 41.19 -44.04 -19.66
C GLU A 164 39.97 -44.38 -18.82
N GLY A 165 38.82 -44.23 -19.29
CA GLY A 165 38.17 -44.69 -20.52
C GLY A 165 37.00 -45.58 -20.17
N PRO A 166 36.25 -46.07 -21.13
CA PRO A 166 34.84 -45.74 -21.29
C PRO A 166 33.93 -46.95 -20.95
N GLY A 167 32.65 -46.80 -21.09
CA GLY A 167 31.70 -47.92 -21.10
C GLY A 167 30.34 -47.45 -20.63
N ASP A 168 29.47 -47.23 -21.53
CA ASP A 168 28.57 -48.19 -22.19
C ASP A 168 27.55 -48.84 -21.22
N ASP A 169 26.38 -48.45 -21.39
CA ASP A 169 25.10 -49.10 -21.59
C ASP A 169 23.94 -48.21 -21.17
#